data_1c9d928a8a11fa2d2426c9ab297dbca0
#
_entry.id   1c9d928a8a11fa2d2426c9ab297dbca0
#
_cell.length_a   1.000
_cell.length_b   1.000
_cell.length_c   1.000
_cell.angle_alpha   90.00
_cell.angle_beta   90.00
_cell.angle_gamma   90.00
#
_symmetry.space_group_name_H-M   'P 1'
#
loop_
_entity.id
_entity.type
_entity.pdbx_description
1 polymer ?
#
loop_
_entity_poly.entity_id
_entity_poly.type
_entity_poly.pdbx_seq_one_letter_code
_entity_poly.pdbx_strand_id
1 'polypeptide(L)'
;KALFAHIGHTIGNGLRALVTGFTGSHFVGVPANVAPETRRYYQQLTRFSSAFAFLADISMLVMGGDLKRKEKLSARMGDILSLMYLSSAVLKRYEAEGRQQADAPLMHWAIWDSMFKAQNAFEGVVSNFPSRFVSTLLRRTIFPLGRPYMVPSDRLGGQVADLLIAPSATRDRLTADMHLPRDEKDP
;
A
#
# COMPACT_ATOMS: atom_id res chain seq x y z
N LYS A 1 14.37 -29.65 -7.06
CA LYS A 1 15.01 -28.33 -7.33
C LYS A 1 14.01 -27.19 -7.16
N ALA A 2 12.80 -27.24 -7.75
CA ALA A 2 11.80 -26.17 -7.65
C ALA A 2 11.36 -25.87 -6.19
N LEU A 3 11.12 -26.89 -5.37
CA LEU A 3 10.74 -26.73 -3.98
C LEU A 3 11.81 -25.99 -3.15
N PHE A 4 13.08 -26.37 -3.29
CA PHE A 4 14.18 -25.68 -2.56
C PHE A 4 14.36 -24.24 -3.01
N ALA A 5 14.16 -23.95 -4.30
CA ALA A 5 14.17 -22.57 -4.81
C ALA A 5 13.04 -21.75 -4.21
N HIS A 6 11.83 -22.32 -4.11
CA HIS A 6 10.69 -21.65 -3.48
C HIS A 6 10.92 -21.37 -1.99
N ILE A 7 11.43 -22.36 -1.24
CA ILE A 7 11.77 -22.18 0.18
C ILE A 7 12.81 -21.06 0.36
N GLY A 8 13.87 -21.06 -0.47
CA GLY A 8 14.88 -19.99 -0.45
C GLY A 8 14.29 -18.62 -0.73
N HIS A 9 13.36 -18.53 -1.68
CA HIS A 9 12.65 -17.29 -2.00
C HIS A 9 11.78 -16.80 -0.83
N THR A 10 11.01 -17.68 -0.21
CA THR A 10 10.18 -17.38 0.97
C THR A 10 11.01 -16.87 2.14
N ILE A 11 12.14 -17.53 2.44
CA ILE A 11 13.09 -17.09 3.48
C ILE A 11 13.65 -15.70 3.13
N GLY A 12 14.04 -15.49 1.87
CA GLY A 12 14.51 -14.19 1.38
C GLY A 12 13.48 -13.07 1.54
N ASN A 13 12.22 -13.34 1.22
CA ASN A 13 11.11 -12.40 1.40
C ASN A 13 10.88 -12.09 2.89
N GLY A 14 10.91 -13.10 3.75
CA GLY A 14 10.78 -12.93 5.20
C GLY A 14 11.91 -12.08 5.79
N LEU A 15 13.16 -12.37 5.41
CA LEU A 15 14.33 -11.60 5.86
C LEU A 15 14.25 -10.14 5.36
N ARG A 16 13.87 -9.93 4.11
CA ARG A 16 13.68 -8.58 3.55
C ARG A 16 12.55 -7.84 4.27
N ALA A 17 11.42 -8.48 4.55
CA ALA A 17 10.31 -7.90 5.30
C ALA A 17 10.75 -7.50 6.71
N LEU A 18 11.51 -8.36 7.40
CA LEU A 18 12.03 -8.11 8.74
C LEU A 18 13.02 -6.93 8.75
N VAL A 19 14.02 -6.95 7.87
CA VAL A 19 15.04 -5.89 7.77
C VAL A 19 14.40 -4.56 7.43
N THR A 20 13.53 -4.52 6.43
CA THR A 20 12.83 -3.27 6.06
C THR A 20 11.86 -2.81 7.14
N GLY A 21 11.32 -3.75 7.93
CA GLY A 21 10.49 -3.46 9.11
C GLY A 21 11.29 -2.78 10.22
N PHE A 22 12.46 -3.31 10.58
CA PHE A 22 13.32 -2.75 11.62
C PHE A 22 13.97 -1.43 11.20
N THR A 23 14.45 -1.35 9.97
CA THR A 23 15.11 -0.14 9.45
C THR A 23 14.13 0.94 9.02
N GLY A 24 12.82 0.66 9.10
CA GLY A 24 11.78 1.52 8.53
C GLY A 24 11.98 1.76 7.03
N SER A 25 12.71 0.89 6.32
CA SER A 25 13.01 0.97 4.88
C SER A 25 13.92 2.15 4.48
N HIS A 26 14.58 2.84 5.40
CA HIS A 26 15.39 4.03 5.06
C HIS A 26 16.54 3.73 4.07
N PHE A 27 17.05 2.51 4.06
CA PHE A 27 18.14 2.08 3.19
C PHE A 27 17.67 1.47 1.86
N VAL A 28 16.37 1.43 1.61
CA VAL A 28 15.82 0.90 0.36
C VAL A 28 16.06 1.91 -0.76
N GLY A 29 16.60 1.42 -1.87
CA GLY A 29 16.75 2.20 -3.10
C GLY A 29 15.38 2.63 -3.66
N VAL A 30 15.35 3.80 -4.25
CA VAL A 30 14.18 4.34 -4.94
C VAL A 30 14.51 4.60 -6.40
N PRO A 31 13.51 4.72 -7.29
CA PRO A 31 13.77 5.07 -8.69
C PRO A 31 14.59 6.37 -8.80
N ALA A 32 15.39 6.48 -9.86
CA ALA A 32 16.14 7.69 -10.10
C ALA A 32 15.22 8.89 -10.36
N ASN A 33 15.66 10.06 -9.93
CA ASN A 33 14.97 11.34 -10.20
C ASN A 33 13.54 11.46 -9.65
N VAL A 34 13.19 10.74 -8.57
CA VAL A 34 11.91 10.95 -7.87
C VAL A 34 11.97 12.25 -7.05
N ALA A 35 10.80 12.87 -6.84
CA ALA A 35 10.69 14.05 -5.98
C ALA A 35 11.14 13.72 -4.54
N PRO A 36 11.81 14.64 -3.83
CA PRO A 36 12.23 14.39 -2.46
C PRO A 36 11.10 13.98 -1.52
N GLU A 37 9.93 14.61 -1.67
CA GLU A 37 8.72 14.36 -0.88
C GLU A 37 8.10 12.97 -1.16
N THR A 38 8.30 12.40 -2.34
CA THR A 38 7.76 11.07 -2.69
C THR A 38 8.71 9.94 -2.32
N ARG A 39 10.01 10.23 -2.13
CA ARG A 39 11.06 9.24 -1.85
C ARG A 39 10.68 8.28 -0.74
N ARG A 40 10.16 8.80 0.35
CA ARG A 40 9.78 8.02 1.52
C ARG A 40 8.64 7.04 1.23
N TYR A 41 7.70 7.42 0.41
CA TYR A 41 6.57 6.56 0.01
C TYR A 41 7.03 5.36 -0.84
N TYR A 42 7.97 5.56 -1.76
CA TYR A 42 8.57 4.44 -2.52
C TYR A 42 9.26 3.43 -1.60
N GLN A 43 9.98 3.90 -0.60
CA GLN A 43 10.62 3.04 0.39
C GLN A 43 9.61 2.24 1.20
N GLN A 44 8.53 2.89 1.62
CA GLN A 44 7.45 2.24 2.38
C GLN A 44 6.65 1.25 1.54
N LEU A 45 6.38 1.55 0.27
CA LEU A 45 5.76 0.60 -0.65
C LEU A 45 6.62 -0.63 -0.88
N THR A 46 7.93 -0.48 -0.99
CA THR A 46 8.84 -1.62 -1.07
C THR A 46 8.78 -2.50 0.19
N ARG A 47 8.67 -1.89 1.37
CA ARG A 47 8.43 -2.62 2.62
C ARG A 47 7.13 -3.41 2.57
N PHE A 48 6.02 -2.77 2.19
CA PHE A 48 4.73 -3.46 2.08
C PHE A 48 4.76 -4.58 1.06
N SER A 49 5.41 -4.37 -0.08
CA SER A 49 5.57 -5.40 -1.11
C SER A 49 6.34 -6.62 -0.58
N SER A 50 7.44 -6.40 0.15
CA SER A 50 8.21 -7.50 0.76
C SER A 50 7.39 -8.23 1.84
N ALA A 51 6.67 -7.49 2.67
CA ALA A 51 5.78 -8.03 3.69
C ALA A 51 4.63 -8.84 3.06
N PHE A 52 4.05 -8.33 1.98
CA PHE A 52 2.97 -9.01 1.27
C PHE A 52 3.45 -10.30 0.59
N ALA A 53 4.61 -10.27 -0.06
CA ALA A 53 5.21 -11.47 -0.66
C ALA A 53 5.43 -12.56 0.39
N PHE A 54 6.01 -12.21 1.54
CA PHE A 54 6.19 -13.15 2.65
C PHE A 54 4.86 -13.67 3.20
N LEU A 55 3.86 -12.78 3.41
CA LEU A 55 2.53 -13.18 3.85
C LEU A 55 1.86 -14.14 2.87
N ALA A 56 1.96 -13.87 1.56
CA ALA A 56 1.39 -14.70 0.51
C ALA A 56 2.04 -16.09 0.48
N ASP A 57 3.37 -16.15 0.52
CA ASP A 57 4.13 -17.40 0.54
C ASP A 57 3.74 -18.27 1.75
N ILE A 58 3.70 -17.69 2.95
CA ILE A 58 3.30 -18.41 4.17
C ILE A 58 1.82 -18.82 4.11
N SER A 59 0.95 -17.99 3.57
CA SER A 59 -0.47 -18.31 3.41
C SER A 59 -0.67 -19.50 2.47
N MET A 60 0.03 -19.53 1.35
CA MET A 60 0.01 -20.65 0.42
C MET A 60 0.62 -21.92 1.03
N LEU A 61 1.72 -21.80 1.76
CA LEU A 61 2.36 -22.93 2.40
C LEU A 61 1.47 -23.59 3.47
N VAL A 62 0.79 -22.79 4.28
CA VAL A 62 0.00 -23.28 5.43
C VAL A 62 -1.41 -23.70 5.02
N MET A 63 -2.04 -22.99 4.11
CA MET A 63 -3.44 -23.20 3.74
C MET A 63 -3.61 -23.87 2.36
N GLY A 64 -2.65 -23.71 1.46
CA GLY A 64 -2.73 -24.28 0.11
C GLY A 64 -4.05 -23.94 -0.58
N GLY A 65 -4.76 -24.98 -1.06
CA GLY A 65 -6.07 -24.83 -1.71
C GLY A 65 -7.20 -24.32 -0.81
N ASP A 66 -7.06 -24.44 0.52
CA ASP A 66 -8.06 -23.95 1.47
C ASP A 66 -8.11 -22.43 1.55
N LEU A 67 -7.06 -21.74 1.11
CA LEU A 67 -7.08 -20.29 1.01
C LEU A 67 -8.26 -19.77 0.18
N LYS A 68 -8.64 -20.49 -0.88
CA LYS A 68 -9.80 -20.16 -1.72
C LYS A 68 -11.12 -20.16 -0.95
N ARG A 69 -11.22 -21.02 0.06
CA ARG A 69 -12.42 -21.15 0.92
C ARG A 69 -12.43 -20.14 2.07
N LYS A 70 -11.28 -19.55 2.37
CA LYS A 70 -11.12 -18.53 3.43
C LYS A 70 -11.31 -17.13 2.84
N GLU A 71 -12.48 -16.87 2.30
CA GLU A 71 -12.81 -15.64 1.55
C GLU A 71 -12.43 -14.36 2.27
N LYS A 72 -12.67 -14.27 3.59
CA LYS A 72 -12.31 -13.08 4.39
C LYS A 72 -10.80 -12.84 4.45
N LEU A 73 -9.98 -13.89 4.46
CA LEU A 73 -8.52 -13.75 4.41
C LEU A 73 -8.07 -13.36 3.00
N SER A 74 -8.61 -14.04 1.98
CA SER A 74 -8.31 -13.73 0.58
C SER A 74 -8.72 -12.29 0.21
N ALA A 75 -9.89 -11.83 0.67
CA ALA A 75 -10.36 -10.47 0.47
C ALA A 75 -9.37 -9.44 1.07
N ARG A 76 -8.96 -9.62 2.34
CA ARG A 76 -7.96 -8.72 2.96
C ARG A 76 -6.62 -8.72 2.22
N MET A 77 -6.20 -9.87 1.70
CA MET A 77 -4.98 -9.93 0.87
C MET A 77 -5.18 -9.17 -0.44
N GLY A 78 -6.34 -9.27 -1.06
CA GLY A 78 -6.73 -8.46 -2.21
C GLY A 78 -6.72 -6.96 -1.90
N ASP A 79 -7.25 -6.55 -0.74
CA ASP A 79 -7.23 -5.16 -0.28
C ASP A 79 -5.80 -4.63 -0.14
N ILE A 80 -4.89 -5.40 0.47
CA ILE A 80 -3.47 -5.01 0.59
C ILE A 80 -2.88 -4.75 -0.79
N LEU A 81 -3.06 -5.67 -1.73
CA LEU A 81 -2.52 -5.55 -3.08
C LEU A 81 -3.10 -4.34 -3.82
N SER A 82 -4.42 -4.14 -3.75
CA SER A 82 -5.12 -3.02 -4.37
C SER A 82 -4.66 -1.68 -3.81
N LEU A 83 -4.51 -1.56 -2.49
CA LEU A 83 -4.06 -0.32 -1.84
C LEU A 83 -2.60 0.00 -2.18
N MET A 84 -1.73 -1.00 -2.28
CA MET A 84 -0.35 -0.81 -2.78
C MET A 84 -0.33 -0.36 -4.24
N TYR A 85 -1.18 -0.95 -5.08
CA TYR A 85 -1.30 -0.56 -6.48
C TYR A 85 -1.80 0.88 -6.62
N LEU A 86 -2.86 1.26 -5.91
CA LEU A 86 -3.38 2.64 -5.88
C LEU A 86 -2.32 3.63 -5.42
N SER A 87 -1.58 3.33 -4.35
CA SER A 87 -0.48 4.18 -3.89
C SER A 87 0.60 4.35 -4.96
N SER A 88 0.95 3.28 -5.66
CA SER A 88 1.93 3.31 -6.76
C SER A 88 1.43 4.14 -7.94
N ALA A 89 0.14 4.05 -8.27
CA ALA A 89 -0.50 4.82 -9.33
C ALA A 89 -0.51 6.32 -9.01
N VAL A 90 -0.86 6.68 -7.76
CA VAL A 90 -0.83 8.06 -7.29
C VAL A 90 0.58 8.66 -7.39
N LEU A 91 1.61 7.92 -6.91
CA LEU A 91 3.00 8.37 -7.02
C LEU A 91 3.41 8.56 -8.48
N LYS A 92 3.11 7.58 -9.33
CA LYS A 92 3.46 7.64 -10.75
C LYS A 92 2.77 8.82 -11.43
N ARG A 93 1.50 9.06 -11.12
CA ARG A 93 0.75 10.21 -11.65
C ARG A 93 1.38 11.52 -11.24
N TYR A 94 1.65 11.72 -9.95
CA TYR A 94 2.28 12.93 -9.41
C TYR A 94 3.62 13.21 -10.10
N GLU A 95 4.48 12.19 -10.25
CA GLU A 95 5.78 12.32 -10.93
C GLU A 95 5.61 12.64 -12.43
N ALA A 96 4.65 12.02 -13.11
CA ALA A 96 4.43 12.17 -14.55
C ALA A 96 3.78 13.53 -14.93
N GLU A 97 2.93 14.06 -14.06
CA GLU A 97 2.25 15.35 -14.27
C GLU A 97 3.11 16.55 -13.83
N GLY A 98 4.39 16.35 -13.62
CA GLY A 98 5.36 17.44 -13.37
C GLY A 98 5.45 17.87 -11.91
N ARG A 99 5.03 17.03 -10.97
CA ARG A 99 5.22 17.27 -9.52
C ARG A 99 4.59 18.59 -9.04
N GLN A 100 3.36 18.81 -9.43
CA GLN A 100 2.65 20.05 -9.11
C GLN A 100 2.50 20.18 -7.59
N GLN A 101 3.10 21.21 -6.99
CA GLN A 101 3.04 21.44 -5.55
C GLN A 101 1.62 21.63 -5.03
N ALA A 102 0.72 22.17 -5.87
CA ALA A 102 -0.69 22.30 -5.55
C ALA A 102 -1.38 20.94 -5.33
N ASP A 103 -0.89 19.88 -5.97
CA ASP A 103 -1.47 18.52 -5.89
C ASP A 103 -0.86 17.71 -4.72
N ALA A 104 0.21 18.21 -4.10
CA ALA A 104 0.91 17.50 -3.03
C ALA A 104 0.00 17.10 -1.85
N PRO A 105 -0.92 17.94 -1.34
CA PRO A 105 -1.83 17.54 -0.28
C PRO A 105 -2.70 16.34 -0.65
N LEU A 106 -3.22 16.27 -1.88
CA LEU A 106 -3.99 15.14 -2.39
C LEU A 106 -3.15 13.87 -2.47
N MET A 107 -1.95 13.97 -3.03
CA MET A 107 -1.00 12.85 -3.12
C MET A 107 -0.65 12.32 -1.73
N HIS A 108 -0.30 13.20 -0.80
CA HIS A 108 0.02 12.81 0.57
C HIS A 108 -1.15 12.13 1.28
N TRP A 109 -2.35 12.70 1.18
CA TRP A 109 -3.53 12.14 1.81
C TRP A 109 -3.88 10.76 1.25
N ALA A 110 -3.90 10.62 -0.08
CA ALA A 110 -4.27 9.38 -0.75
C ALA A 110 -3.31 8.23 -0.39
N ILE A 111 -2.00 8.50 -0.37
CA ILE A 111 -1.00 7.48 -0.03
C ILE A 111 -1.06 7.15 1.46
N TRP A 112 -1.18 8.15 2.33
CA TRP A 112 -1.23 7.95 3.78
C TRP A 112 -2.45 7.12 4.19
N ASP A 113 -3.63 7.45 3.68
CA ASP A 113 -4.86 6.70 3.90
C ASP A 113 -4.75 5.26 3.39
N SER A 114 -4.22 5.08 2.17
CA SER A 114 -4.00 3.75 1.60
C SER A 114 -3.02 2.91 2.43
N MET A 115 -1.93 3.49 2.93
CA MET A 115 -0.97 2.78 3.77
C MET A 115 -1.56 2.42 5.14
N PHE A 116 -2.35 3.29 5.73
CA PHE A 116 -3.06 3.00 6.97
C PHE A 116 -4.06 1.86 6.78
N LYS A 117 -4.87 1.90 5.71
CA LYS A 117 -5.81 0.84 5.37
C LYS A 117 -5.12 -0.49 5.07
N ALA A 118 -4.02 -0.47 4.30
CA ALA A 118 -3.23 -1.66 4.01
C ALA A 118 -2.65 -2.27 5.29
N GLN A 119 -2.11 -1.46 6.21
CA GLN A 119 -1.65 -1.90 7.52
C GLN A 119 -2.76 -2.62 8.31
N ASN A 120 -3.98 -2.08 8.30
CA ASN A 120 -5.11 -2.69 8.98
C ASN A 120 -5.54 -4.00 8.30
N ALA A 121 -5.47 -4.08 6.97
CA ALA A 121 -5.72 -5.33 6.24
C ALA A 121 -4.67 -6.41 6.56
N PHE A 122 -3.37 -6.05 6.62
CA PHE A 122 -2.31 -6.95 7.10
C PHE A 122 -2.63 -7.47 8.51
N GLU A 123 -2.94 -6.57 9.45
CA GLU A 123 -3.29 -6.95 10.81
C GLU A 123 -4.52 -7.87 10.84
N GLY A 124 -5.52 -7.59 10.00
CA GLY A 124 -6.70 -8.42 9.86
C GLY A 124 -6.41 -9.84 9.37
N VAL A 125 -5.43 -10.02 8.47
CA VAL A 125 -4.95 -11.35 8.06
C VAL A 125 -4.21 -12.03 9.19
N VAL A 126 -3.23 -11.34 9.78
CA VAL A 126 -2.38 -11.89 10.85
C VAL A 126 -3.20 -12.31 12.07
N SER A 127 -4.12 -11.49 12.53
CA SER A 127 -4.97 -11.77 13.70
C SER A 127 -5.94 -12.93 13.49
N ASN A 128 -6.32 -13.20 12.24
CA ASN A 128 -7.26 -14.28 11.89
C ASN A 128 -6.57 -15.47 11.22
N PHE A 129 -5.24 -15.54 11.28
CA PHE A 129 -4.49 -16.65 10.70
C PHE A 129 -4.79 -17.97 11.46
N PRO A 130 -4.99 -19.11 10.76
CA PRO A 130 -5.42 -20.35 11.40
C PRO A 130 -4.48 -20.87 12.49
N SER A 131 -3.18 -20.66 12.32
CA SER A 131 -2.16 -21.08 13.26
C SER A 131 -1.67 -19.92 14.14
N ARG A 132 -1.81 -20.01 15.44
CA ARG A 132 -1.31 -19.01 16.41
C ARG A 132 0.21 -18.81 16.33
N PHE A 133 0.95 -19.91 16.15
CA PHE A 133 2.41 -19.84 16.01
C PHE A 133 2.80 -19.03 14.76
N VAL A 134 2.19 -19.34 13.62
CA VAL A 134 2.44 -18.64 12.35
C VAL A 134 1.96 -17.19 12.43
N SER A 135 0.81 -16.91 13.04
CA SER A 135 0.32 -15.56 13.30
C SER A 135 1.35 -14.71 14.07
N THR A 136 1.94 -15.28 15.13
CA THR A 136 2.96 -14.59 15.92
C THR A 136 4.24 -14.34 15.10
N LEU A 137 4.67 -15.33 14.30
CA LEU A 137 5.81 -15.18 13.39
C LEU A 137 5.56 -14.06 12.36
N LEU A 138 4.41 -14.09 11.68
CA LEU A 138 4.02 -13.07 10.72
C LEU A 138 3.99 -11.67 11.35
N ARG A 139 3.37 -11.55 12.53
CA ARG A 139 3.29 -10.28 13.26
C ARG A 139 4.66 -9.70 13.55
N ARG A 140 5.57 -10.51 14.07
CA ARG A 140 6.92 -10.06 14.42
C ARG A 140 7.77 -9.73 13.20
N THR A 141 7.53 -10.42 12.08
CA THR A 141 8.26 -10.16 10.84
C THR A 141 7.73 -8.93 10.11
N ILE A 142 6.41 -8.78 10.01
CA ILE A 142 5.78 -7.68 9.26
C ILE A 142 5.78 -6.38 10.08
N PHE A 143 5.54 -6.49 11.39
CA PHE A 143 5.42 -5.35 12.32
C PHE A 143 6.41 -5.44 13.50
N PRO A 144 7.72 -5.56 13.27
CA PRO A 144 8.70 -5.75 14.34
C PRO A 144 8.72 -4.60 15.35
N LEU A 145 8.46 -3.37 14.92
CA LEU A 145 8.38 -2.16 15.74
C LEU A 145 6.94 -1.63 15.89
N GLY A 146 5.95 -2.48 15.66
CA GLY A 146 4.55 -2.10 15.73
C GLY A 146 4.01 -1.52 14.43
N ARG A 147 2.85 -0.86 14.52
CA ARG A 147 2.06 -0.33 13.40
C ARG A 147 2.24 1.18 13.29
N PRO A 148 3.16 1.67 12.43
CA PRO A 148 3.54 3.07 12.41
C PRO A 148 2.57 4.00 11.66
N TYR A 149 1.66 3.43 10.85
CA TYR A 149 0.76 4.25 10.02
C TYR A 149 -0.49 4.62 10.79
N MET A 150 -0.76 5.92 10.84
CA MET A 150 -1.94 6.52 11.45
C MET A 150 -2.89 7.01 10.36
N VAL A 151 -4.12 7.33 10.71
CA VAL A 151 -5.04 8.02 9.80
C VAL A 151 -4.44 9.36 9.35
N PRO A 152 -4.73 9.84 8.13
CA PRO A 152 -4.39 11.20 7.75
C PRO A 152 -4.94 12.20 8.77
N SER A 153 -4.19 13.27 9.02
CA SER A 153 -4.64 14.30 9.95
C SER A 153 -5.82 15.11 9.38
N ASP A 154 -6.71 15.59 10.27
CA ASP A 154 -7.83 16.46 9.89
C ASP A 154 -7.36 17.72 9.15
N ARG A 155 -6.19 18.26 9.53
CA ARG A 155 -5.58 19.39 8.83
C ARG A 155 -5.30 19.07 7.36
N LEU A 156 -4.74 17.90 7.08
CA LEU A 156 -4.49 17.45 5.70
C LEU A 156 -5.81 17.18 4.97
N GLY A 157 -6.78 16.59 5.67
CA GLY A 157 -8.13 16.40 5.15
C GLY A 157 -8.81 17.71 4.76
N GLY A 158 -8.69 18.74 5.60
CA GLY A 158 -9.19 20.10 5.28
C GLY A 158 -8.53 20.70 4.04
N GLN A 159 -7.20 20.61 3.92
CA GLN A 159 -6.49 21.08 2.71
C GLN A 159 -6.99 20.39 1.43
N VAL A 160 -7.23 19.08 1.50
CA VAL A 160 -7.77 18.30 0.38
C VAL A 160 -9.19 18.74 0.05
N ALA A 161 -10.04 18.95 1.05
CA ALA A 161 -11.41 19.44 0.84
C ALA A 161 -11.43 20.81 0.15
N ASP A 162 -10.59 21.75 0.59
CA ASP A 162 -10.47 23.08 -0.01
C ASP A 162 -10.06 22.99 -1.48
N LEU A 163 -9.11 22.12 -1.83
CA LEU A 163 -8.67 21.93 -3.22
C LEU A 163 -9.74 21.33 -4.13
N LEU A 164 -10.68 20.54 -3.59
CA LEU A 164 -11.73 19.88 -4.36
C LEU A 164 -13.02 20.71 -4.44
N ILE A 165 -13.34 21.46 -3.39
CA ILE A 165 -14.57 22.28 -3.32
C ILE A 165 -14.42 23.58 -4.11
N ALA A 166 -13.33 24.30 -3.90
CA ALA A 166 -13.08 25.54 -4.62
C ALA A 166 -12.64 25.28 -6.08
N PRO A 167 -12.96 26.18 -7.03
CA PRO A 167 -12.36 26.17 -8.35
C PRO A 167 -10.83 26.20 -8.24
N SER A 168 -10.16 25.18 -8.76
CA SER A 168 -8.71 25.08 -8.70
C SER A 168 -8.15 24.35 -9.92
N ALA A 169 -6.95 24.70 -10.33
CA ALA A 169 -6.26 24.01 -11.42
C ALA A 169 -6.03 22.51 -11.10
N THR A 170 -5.89 22.16 -9.82
CA THR A 170 -5.82 20.77 -9.35
C THR A 170 -7.12 20.02 -9.64
N ARG A 171 -8.26 20.57 -9.23
CA ARG A 171 -9.57 19.98 -9.49
C ARG A 171 -9.80 19.83 -11.00
N ASP A 172 -9.50 20.86 -11.76
CA ASP A 172 -9.71 20.86 -13.21
C ASP A 172 -8.86 19.78 -13.90
N ARG A 173 -7.60 19.57 -13.48
CA ARG A 173 -6.76 18.46 -13.99
C ARG A 173 -7.32 17.09 -13.61
N LEU A 174 -7.83 16.94 -12.38
CA LEU A 174 -8.38 15.66 -11.90
C LEU A 174 -9.66 15.28 -12.62
N THR A 175 -10.43 16.26 -13.08
CA THR A 175 -11.75 16.07 -13.70
C THR A 175 -11.76 16.28 -15.22
N ALA A 176 -10.61 16.58 -15.82
CA ALA A 176 -10.51 16.92 -17.25
C ALA A 176 -11.08 15.84 -18.18
N ASP A 177 -10.91 14.56 -17.81
CA ASP A 177 -11.35 13.42 -18.61
C ASP A 177 -12.68 12.81 -18.11
N MET A 178 -13.36 13.47 -17.17
CA MET A 178 -14.67 13.03 -16.71
C MET A 178 -15.75 13.38 -17.72
N HIS A 179 -16.50 12.37 -18.15
CA HIS A 179 -17.72 12.60 -18.89
C HIS A 179 -18.78 13.22 -17.95
N LEU A 180 -19.22 14.40 -18.26
CA LEU A 180 -20.35 15.05 -17.60
C LEU A 180 -21.50 15.09 -18.61
N PRO A 181 -22.59 14.32 -18.40
CA PRO A 181 -23.75 14.37 -19.29
C PRO A 181 -24.32 15.80 -19.34
N ARG A 182 -24.55 16.31 -20.53
CA ARG A 182 -25.02 17.69 -20.74
C ARG A 182 -26.53 17.77 -20.65
N ASP A 183 -27.22 16.67 -20.89
CA ASP A 183 -28.66 16.52 -20.71
C ASP A 183 -29.02 15.03 -20.51
N GLU A 184 -30.30 14.72 -20.17
CA GLU A 184 -30.78 13.36 -19.86
C GLU A 184 -30.63 12.34 -21.01
N LYS A 185 -30.27 12.80 -22.23
CA LYS A 185 -30.11 11.94 -23.41
C LYS A 185 -28.66 11.69 -23.78
N ASP A 186 -27.72 12.24 -23.02
CA ASP A 186 -26.29 12.06 -23.20
C ASP A 186 -25.88 10.76 -22.50
N PRO A 187 -25.44 9.68 -23.22
CA PRO A 187 -25.13 8.38 -22.64
C PRO A 187 -23.89 8.39 -21.75
#